data_2ee0e8dca4b9cdf8cbc7838a9b118f8e
#
_entry.id   2ee0e8dca4b9cdf8cbc7838a9b118f8e
#
_cell.length_a   1.000
_cell.length_b   1.000
_cell.length_c   1.000
_cell.angle_alpha   90.00
_cell.angle_beta   90.00
_cell.angle_gamma   90.00
#
_symmetry.space_group_name_H-M   'P 1'
#
loop_
_entity.id
_entity.type
_entity.pdbx_description
1 polymer ?
#
loop_
_entity_poly.entity_id
_entity_poly.type
_entity_poly.pdbx_seq_one_letter_code
_entity_poly.pdbx_strand_id
1 'polypeptide(L)'
;VFYIVLLAMVAGFLALRLYSVLGKRTGQEQPLPKAAEDRAVPAPAPRALEQARDLRESGPKPFEGDAEPGIRAIVAAEPGFDVARFVEGAQAAYRMILEAYWKGDEQTLGDLVSPDVARAFGEAIAARREAGQVLDNRLVAVERATITGASLQGKDARITMRFDADVAAVTRDAEGNAIAGSTSDAVETHDVWTFTRTLRSADPNWKLADTDEA
;
A
#
# COMPACT_ATOMS: atom_id res chain seq x y z
N VAL A 1 -7.49 -20.29 -30.45
CA VAL A 1 -8.03 -18.92 -30.66
C VAL A 1 -8.02 -18.14 -29.35
N PHE A 2 -8.38 -18.75 -28.22
CA PHE A 2 -8.41 -18.07 -26.91
C PHE A 2 -7.04 -17.51 -26.48
N TYR A 3 -5.97 -18.27 -26.65
CA TYR A 3 -4.59 -17.82 -26.34
C TYR A 3 -4.12 -16.66 -27.21
N ILE A 4 -4.57 -16.57 -28.43
CA ILE A 4 -4.21 -15.47 -29.36
C ILE A 4 -4.88 -14.15 -28.90
N VAL A 5 -6.14 -14.23 -28.42
CA VAL A 5 -6.87 -13.08 -27.91
C VAL A 5 -6.27 -12.59 -26.59
N LEU A 6 -5.89 -13.51 -25.70
CA LEU A 6 -5.22 -13.19 -24.45
C LEU A 6 -3.86 -12.53 -24.69
N LEU A 7 -3.03 -13.09 -25.60
CA LEU A 7 -1.76 -12.50 -25.99
C LEU A 7 -1.91 -11.12 -26.64
N ALA A 8 -2.96 -10.92 -27.44
CA ALA A 8 -3.25 -9.64 -28.06
C ALA A 8 -3.68 -8.59 -27.02
N MET A 9 -4.46 -8.98 -25.98
CA MET A 9 -4.79 -8.10 -24.86
C MET A 9 -3.57 -7.70 -24.04
N VAL A 10 -2.71 -8.65 -23.70
CA VAL A 10 -1.46 -8.38 -22.94
C VAL A 10 -0.52 -7.49 -23.78
N ALA A 11 -0.37 -7.74 -25.07
CA ALA A 11 0.44 -6.91 -25.95
C ALA A 11 -0.13 -5.50 -26.12
N GLY A 12 -1.46 -5.36 -26.21
CA GLY A 12 -2.14 -4.08 -26.27
C GLY A 12 -1.97 -3.27 -24.98
N PHE A 13 -2.07 -3.92 -23.83
CA PHE A 13 -1.86 -3.32 -22.53
C PHE A 13 -0.40 -2.84 -22.34
N LEU A 14 0.57 -3.65 -22.71
CA LEU A 14 1.99 -3.29 -22.67
C LEU A 14 2.33 -2.13 -23.63
N ALA A 15 1.70 -2.07 -24.80
CA ALA A 15 1.87 -0.97 -25.75
C ALA A 15 1.28 0.34 -25.22
N LEU A 16 0.13 0.30 -24.57
CA LEU A 16 -0.48 1.47 -23.92
C LEU A 16 0.34 1.97 -22.73
N ARG A 17 0.92 1.08 -21.95
CA ARG A 17 1.81 1.42 -20.84
C ARG A 17 3.10 2.07 -21.31
N LEU A 18 3.72 1.56 -22.38
CA LEU A 18 4.90 2.18 -23.02
C LEU A 18 4.59 3.58 -23.55
N TYR A 19 3.41 3.79 -24.14
CA TYR A 19 2.99 5.09 -24.65
C TYR A 19 2.76 6.12 -23.51
N SER A 20 2.24 5.67 -22.36
CA SER A 20 2.05 6.51 -21.17
C SER A 20 3.35 6.95 -20.51
N VAL A 21 4.38 6.10 -20.53
CA VAL A 21 5.70 6.40 -19.92
C VAL A 21 6.55 7.32 -20.81
N LEU A 22 6.43 7.23 -22.14
CA LEU A 22 7.19 8.11 -23.07
C LEU A 22 6.57 9.51 -23.25
N GLY A 23 5.35 9.74 -22.77
CA GLY A 23 4.55 10.97 -23.06
C GLY A 23 4.67 12.13 -22.08
N LYS A 24 5.42 12.02 -20.97
CA LYS A 24 5.50 13.11 -19.95
C LYS A 24 6.94 13.57 -19.70
N ARG A 25 7.52 14.26 -20.67
CA ARG A 25 8.59 15.24 -20.40
C ARG A 25 7.92 16.57 -20.07
N THR A 26 7.74 16.88 -18.81
CA THR A 26 7.47 18.26 -18.34
C THR A 26 8.72 18.74 -17.62
N GLY A 27 9.60 19.42 -18.39
CA GLY A 27 10.61 20.28 -17.81
C GLY A 27 9.96 21.51 -17.22
N GLN A 28 10.07 21.70 -15.93
CA GLN A 28 9.94 22.98 -15.26
C GLN A 28 11.23 23.24 -14.51
N GLU A 29 12.10 24.01 -15.14
CA GLU A 29 13.22 24.66 -14.46
C GLU A 29 12.65 25.78 -13.58
N GLN A 30 12.80 25.65 -12.27
CA GLN A 30 12.52 26.76 -11.35
C GLN A 30 13.71 27.71 -11.35
N PRO A 31 13.54 29.05 -11.58
CA PRO A 31 14.60 30.02 -11.44
C PRO A 31 14.96 30.20 -9.95
N LEU A 32 16.26 30.21 -9.69
CA LEU A 32 16.85 30.47 -8.38
C LEU A 32 16.48 31.88 -7.88
N PRO A 33 16.01 32.04 -6.63
CA PRO A 33 15.77 33.36 -6.05
C PRO A 33 17.07 34.10 -5.76
N LYS A 34 17.12 35.36 -6.20
CA LYS A 34 18.20 36.30 -5.88
C LYS A 34 18.19 36.62 -4.40
N ALA A 35 19.39 36.64 -3.81
CA ALA A 35 19.62 37.09 -2.45
C ALA A 35 19.11 38.52 -2.25
N ALA A 36 18.28 38.72 -1.24
CA ALA A 36 17.85 40.02 -0.78
C ALA A 36 18.64 40.45 0.47
N GLU A 37 19.12 41.69 0.39
CA GLU A 37 19.93 42.36 1.34
C GLU A 37 19.26 42.57 2.72
N ASP A 38 20.12 42.63 3.76
CA ASP A 38 19.81 42.92 5.14
C ASP A 38 18.85 44.08 5.36
N ARG A 39 17.76 43.83 6.07
CA ARG A 39 17.02 44.84 6.82
C ARG A 39 16.71 44.31 8.21
N ALA A 40 17.29 44.93 9.22
CA ALA A 40 17.00 44.74 10.63
C ALA A 40 15.50 44.96 10.90
N VAL A 41 14.83 44.02 11.54
CA VAL A 41 13.41 44.09 11.91
C VAL A 41 13.27 44.04 13.43
N PRO A 42 12.38 44.87 14.02
CA PRO A 42 12.12 44.91 15.46
C PRO A 42 11.42 43.63 15.93
N ALA A 43 11.67 43.24 17.18
CA ALA A 43 11.14 42.05 17.82
C ALA A 43 9.59 42.06 17.82
N PRO A 44 8.95 40.95 17.39
CA PRO A 44 7.51 40.82 17.46
C PRO A 44 7.05 40.03 18.66
N ALA A 45 5.96 40.53 19.22
CA ALA A 45 5.06 39.92 20.17
C ALA A 45 4.38 38.61 19.71
N PRO A 46 3.53 37.97 20.46
CA PRO A 46 3.31 36.51 20.67
C PRO A 46 2.63 35.72 19.53
N ARG A 47 2.99 35.96 18.29
CA ARG A 47 2.55 35.12 17.12
C ARG A 47 3.26 33.78 17.03
N ALA A 48 4.34 33.58 17.79
CA ALA A 48 5.12 32.36 17.71
C ALA A 48 4.41 31.11 18.27
N LEU A 49 3.41 31.28 19.14
CA LEU A 49 2.65 30.16 19.71
C LEU A 49 1.53 29.66 18.81
N GLU A 50 0.93 30.55 17.98
CA GLU A 50 -0.05 30.12 16.98
C GLU A 50 0.63 29.45 15.78
N GLN A 51 1.73 30.01 15.30
CA GLN A 51 2.53 29.38 14.24
C GLN A 51 3.14 28.03 14.65
N ALA A 52 3.48 27.84 15.93
CA ALA A 52 3.96 26.56 16.45
C ALA A 52 2.83 25.52 16.58
N ARG A 53 1.56 25.94 16.66
CA ARG A 53 0.39 25.04 16.56
C ARG A 53 0.12 24.66 15.12
N ASP A 54 0.12 25.61 14.17
CA ASP A 54 -0.03 25.34 12.75
C ASP A 54 1.05 24.42 12.18
N LEU A 55 2.31 24.55 12.64
CA LEU A 55 3.41 23.67 12.24
C LEU A 55 3.30 22.25 12.81
N ARG A 56 2.59 22.06 13.94
CA ARG A 56 2.29 20.72 14.49
C ARG A 56 1.11 20.05 13.79
N GLU A 57 0.21 20.83 13.19
CA GLU A 57 -0.89 20.31 12.36
C GLU A 57 -0.46 20.10 10.89
N SER A 58 0.68 20.62 10.46
CA SER A 58 1.21 20.54 9.09
C SER A 58 2.16 19.36 8.84
N GLY A 59 2.31 18.42 9.77
CA GLY A 59 2.99 17.16 9.51
C GLY A 59 2.22 16.35 8.44
N PRO A 60 2.92 15.51 7.65
CA PRO A 60 2.22 14.63 6.70
C PRO A 60 1.19 13.80 7.47
N LYS A 61 -0.10 14.07 7.22
CA LYS A 61 -1.18 13.29 7.82
C LYS A 61 -1.07 11.87 7.28
N PRO A 62 -1.18 10.84 8.12
CA PRO A 62 -1.10 9.44 7.68
C PRO A 62 -2.34 9.00 6.87
N PHE A 63 -3.23 9.92 6.52
CA PHE A 63 -4.45 9.67 5.77
C PHE A 63 -4.83 10.84 4.85
N GLU A 64 -5.49 10.52 3.75
CA GLU A 64 -6.08 11.46 2.81
C GLU A 64 -7.39 12.05 3.34
N GLY A 65 -7.80 13.21 2.81
CA GLY A 65 -8.97 13.95 3.30
C GLY A 65 -10.26 13.14 3.27
N ASP A 66 -10.44 12.27 2.27
CA ASP A 66 -11.63 11.42 2.12
C ASP A 66 -11.76 10.34 3.20
N ALA A 67 -10.65 9.92 3.81
CA ALA A 67 -10.65 8.98 4.93
C ALA A 67 -11.02 9.62 6.28
N GLU A 68 -10.89 10.94 6.41
CA GLU A 68 -11.04 11.65 7.69
C GLU A 68 -12.37 11.40 8.40
N PRO A 69 -13.54 11.45 7.73
CA PRO A 69 -14.83 11.19 8.40
C PRO A 69 -14.91 9.77 8.97
N GLY A 70 -14.43 8.77 8.23
CA GLY A 70 -14.41 7.38 8.67
C GLY A 70 -13.44 7.15 9.83
N ILE A 71 -12.24 7.70 9.77
CA ILE A 71 -11.27 7.64 10.87
C ILE A 71 -11.85 8.27 12.14
N ARG A 72 -12.49 9.44 12.03
CA ARG A 72 -13.13 10.10 13.15
C ARG A 72 -14.25 9.24 13.78
N ALA A 73 -15.05 8.57 12.94
CA ALA A 73 -16.09 7.66 13.40
C ALA A 73 -15.51 6.45 14.16
N ILE A 74 -14.41 5.86 13.66
CA ILE A 74 -13.73 4.73 14.31
C ILE A 74 -13.14 5.16 15.66
N VAL A 75 -12.43 6.29 15.73
CA VAL A 75 -11.86 6.84 16.97
C VAL A 75 -12.96 7.15 18.00
N ALA A 76 -14.11 7.69 17.57
CA ALA A 76 -15.24 7.95 18.46
C ALA A 76 -15.87 6.64 19.01
N ALA A 77 -15.93 5.59 18.19
CA ALA A 77 -16.46 4.30 18.59
C ALA A 77 -15.48 3.51 19.47
N GLU A 78 -14.17 3.70 19.30
CA GLU A 78 -13.11 3.04 20.06
C GLU A 78 -12.02 4.06 20.44
N PRO A 79 -12.15 4.74 21.59
CA PRO A 79 -11.22 5.81 22.01
C PRO A 79 -9.77 5.38 22.19
N GLY A 80 -9.49 4.07 22.26
CA GLY A 80 -8.13 3.51 22.31
C GLY A 80 -7.52 3.26 20.93
N PHE A 81 -8.24 3.53 19.83
CA PHE A 81 -7.72 3.36 18.49
C PHE A 81 -6.70 4.45 18.17
N ASP A 82 -5.49 4.01 17.84
CA ASP A 82 -4.36 4.86 17.44
C ASP A 82 -4.07 4.69 15.95
N VAL A 83 -4.25 5.75 15.18
CA VAL A 83 -4.06 5.75 13.72
C VAL A 83 -2.62 5.45 13.32
N ALA A 84 -1.65 6.01 14.04
CA ALA A 84 -0.22 5.79 13.73
C ALA A 84 0.16 4.32 13.97
N ARG A 85 -0.27 3.76 15.10
CA ARG A 85 -0.11 2.34 15.41
C ARG A 85 -0.79 1.43 14.39
N PHE A 86 -1.97 1.82 13.91
CA PHE A 86 -2.65 1.07 12.86
C PHE A 86 -1.81 1.05 11.57
N VAL A 87 -1.28 2.20 11.14
CA VAL A 87 -0.44 2.28 9.93
C VAL A 87 0.82 1.43 10.06
N GLU A 88 1.50 1.47 11.21
CA GLU A 88 2.67 0.61 11.49
C GLU A 88 2.28 -0.88 11.43
N GLY A 89 1.17 -1.25 12.06
CA GLY A 89 0.65 -2.62 12.04
C GLY A 89 0.25 -3.09 10.64
N ALA A 90 -0.37 -2.21 9.84
CA ALA A 90 -0.75 -2.49 8.46
C ALA A 90 0.47 -2.71 7.56
N GLN A 91 1.55 -1.93 7.74
CA GLN A 91 2.82 -2.17 7.03
C GLN A 91 3.47 -3.51 7.42
N ALA A 92 3.43 -3.86 8.70
CA ALA A 92 3.91 -5.17 9.16
C ALA A 92 3.08 -6.30 8.57
N ALA A 93 1.74 -6.18 8.58
CA ALA A 93 0.83 -7.15 7.97
C ALA A 93 1.06 -7.29 6.46
N TYR A 94 1.27 -6.18 5.75
CA TYR A 94 1.59 -6.17 4.32
C TYR A 94 2.82 -7.05 4.02
N ARG A 95 3.92 -6.86 4.77
CA ARG A 95 5.13 -7.70 4.63
C ARG A 95 4.84 -9.17 4.88
N MET A 96 4.19 -9.47 6.02
CA MET A 96 3.93 -10.85 6.42
C MET A 96 3.02 -11.57 5.44
N ILE A 97 1.98 -10.91 4.93
CA ILE A 97 1.03 -11.48 3.97
C ILE A 97 1.72 -11.75 2.64
N LEU A 98 2.50 -10.80 2.10
CA LEU A 98 3.26 -10.99 0.86
C LEU A 98 4.23 -12.17 0.98
N GLU A 99 5.03 -12.21 2.07
CA GLU A 99 5.97 -13.31 2.30
C GLU A 99 5.28 -14.67 2.44
N ALA A 100 4.18 -14.73 3.21
CA ALA A 100 3.41 -15.96 3.39
C ALA A 100 2.78 -16.42 2.05
N TYR A 101 2.23 -15.50 1.28
CA TYR A 101 1.66 -15.80 -0.03
C TYR A 101 2.73 -16.33 -1.01
N TRP A 102 3.90 -15.70 -1.08
CA TRP A 102 4.98 -16.16 -1.96
C TRP A 102 5.50 -17.54 -1.57
N LYS A 103 5.65 -17.80 -0.27
CA LYS A 103 6.07 -19.09 0.27
C LYS A 103 4.98 -20.16 0.19
N GLY A 104 3.71 -19.77 -0.01
CA GLY A 104 2.56 -20.66 0.07
C GLY A 104 2.26 -21.12 1.49
N ASP A 105 2.51 -20.27 2.50
CA ASP A 105 2.22 -20.51 3.91
C ASP A 105 0.75 -20.12 4.21
N GLU A 106 -0.15 -21.07 3.90
CA GLU A 106 -1.59 -20.90 4.08
C GLU A 106 -2.00 -20.77 5.56
N GLN A 107 -1.21 -21.32 6.48
CA GLN A 107 -1.48 -21.20 7.92
C GLN A 107 -1.32 -19.74 8.38
N THR A 108 -0.18 -19.13 8.09
CA THR A 108 0.08 -17.72 8.41
C THR A 108 -0.93 -16.79 7.72
N LEU A 109 -1.29 -17.08 6.46
CA LEU A 109 -2.34 -16.33 5.75
C LEU A 109 -3.69 -16.40 6.49
N GLY A 110 -4.11 -17.56 6.96
CA GLY A 110 -5.38 -17.74 7.69
C GLY A 110 -5.50 -16.88 8.95
N ASP A 111 -4.37 -16.55 9.58
CA ASP A 111 -4.33 -15.68 10.76
C ASP A 111 -4.40 -14.18 10.41
N LEU A 112 -3.98 -13.79 9.20
CA LEU A 112 -3.81 -12.39 8.79
C LEU A 112 -4.91 -11.88 7.88
N VAL A 113 -5.62 -12.77 7.18
CA VAL A 113 -6.62 -12.37 6.18
C VAL A 113 -8.01 -12.87 6.52
N SER A 114 -9.03 -12.33 5.87
CA SER A 114 -10.41 -12.81 5.97
C SER A 114 -10.55 -14.19 5.31
N PRO A 115 -11.60 -14.98 5.66
CA PRO A 115 -11.83 -16.29 5.06
C PRO A 115 -11.95 -16.27 3.53
N ASP A 116 -12.54 -15.21 2.97
CA ASP A 116 -12.70 -15.07 1.52
C ASP A 116 -11.35 -14.82 0.83
N VAL A 117 -10.51 -13.95 1.39
CA VAL A 117 -9.14 -13.71 0.88
C VAL A 117 -8.27 -14.94 1.06
N ALA A 118 -8.37 -15.65 2.21
CA ALA A 118 -7.65 -16.89 2.44
C ALA A 118 -7.97 -17.95 1.39
N ARG A 119 -9.25 -18.10 1.03
CA ARG A 119 -9.68 -19.02 -0.02
C ARG A 119 -9.10 -18.63 -1.38
N ALA A 120 -9.22 -17.35 -1.78
CA ALA A 120 -8.69 -16.88 -3.06
C ALA A 120 -7.18 -17.06 -3.16
N PHE A 121 -6.44 -16.76 -2.08
CA PHE A 121 -5.00 -16.97 -2.04
C PHE A 121 -4.63 -18.45 -2.07
N GLY A 122 -5.38 -19.31 -1.37
CA GLY A 122 -5.18 -20.76 -1.41
C GLY A 122 -5.39 -21.34 -2.80
N GLU A 123 -6.44 -20.92 -3.53
CA GLU A 123 -6.68 -21.31 -4.92
C GLU A 123 -5.52 -20.87 -5.84
N ALA A 124 -5.03 -19.64 -5.70
CA ALA A 124 -3.88 -19.15 -6.47
C ALA A 124 -2.58 -19.89 -6.14
N ILE A 125 -2.33 -20.21 -4.87
CA ILE A 125 -1.18 -21.00 -4.43
C ILE A 125 -1.25 -22.43 -5.00
N ALA A 126 -2.44 -23.06 -4.96
CA ALA A 126 -2.66 -24.39 -5.52
C ALA A 126 -2.40 -24.42 -7.02
N ALA A 127 -2.98 -23.49 -7.77
CA ALA A 127 -2.79 -23.38 -9.22
C ALA A 127 -1.31 -23.20 -9.60
N ARG A 128 -0.58 -22.39 -8.84
CA ARG A 128 0.87 -22.16 -9.02
C ARG A 128 1.67 -23.43 -8.76
N ARG A 129 1.33 -24.17 -7.69
CA ARG A 129 1.97 -25.47 -7.37
C ARG A 129 1.72 -26.51 -8.47
N GLU A 130 0.50 -26.58 -9.00
CA GLU A 130 0.18 -27.48 -10.12
C GLU A 130 0.96 -27.13 -11.40
N ALA A 131 1.21 -25.83 -11.63
CA ALA A 131 2.03 -25.38 -12.74
C ALA A 131 3.55 -25.57 -12.51
N GLY A 132 3.96 -26.12 -11.37
CA GLY A 132 5.38 -26.30 -11.01
C GLY A 132 6.15 -24.98 -10.82
N GLN A 133 5.44 -23.89 -10.50
CA GLN A 133 6.02 -22.56 -10.37
C GLN A 133 6.36 -22.24 -8.92
N VAL A 134 7.52 -21.63 -8.71
CA VAL A 134 8.01 -21.14 -7.42
C VAL A 134 8.23 -19.64 -7.53
N LEU A 135 7.69 -18.88 -6.60
CA LEU A 135 7.95 -17.45 -6.48
C LEU A 135 9.17 -17.22 -5.58
N ASP A 136 10.21 -16.63 -6.16
CA ASP A 136 11.41 -16.18 -5.45
C ASP A 136 11.37 -14.64 -5.40
N ASN A 137 10.37 -14.14 -4.66
CA ASN A 137 10.07 -12.72 -4.57
C ASN A 137 10.59 -12.14 -3.25
N ARG A 138 10.91 -10.86 -3.27
CA ARG A 138 11.39 -10.14 -2.09
C ARG A 138 10.83 -8.71 -2.08
N LEU A 139 10.23 -8.33 -0.97
CA LEU A 139 9.89 -6.94 -0.70
C LEU A 139 11.19 -6.19 -0.33
N VAL A 140 11.57 -5.23 -1.17
CA VAL A 140 12.79 -4.44 -1.00
C VAL A 140 12.54 -3.31 -0.01
N ALA A 141 11.50 -2.49 -0.27
CA ALA A 141 11.10 -1.39 0.57
C ALA A 141 9.58 -1.16 0.50
N VAL A 142 9.01 -0.57 1.53
CA VAL A 142 7.71 0.10 1.49
C VAL A 142 8.03 1.59 1.55
N GLU A 143 7.90 2.26 0.41
CA GLU A 143 8.25 3.68 0.26
C GLU A 143 7.19 4.57 0.91
N ARG A 144 5.92 4.15 0.80
CA ARG A 144 4.79 4.89 1.35
C ARG A 144 3.68 3.94 1.78
N ALA A 145 3.01 4.30 2.87
CA ALA A 145 1.76 3.68 3.31
C ALA A 145 0.81 4.77 3.79
N THR A 146 -0.32 4.91 3.11
CA THR A 146 -1.28 6.00 3.35
C THR A 146 -2.69 5.43 3.45
N ILE A 147 -3.47 5.90 4.42
CA ILE A 147 -4.90 5.59 4.49
C ILE A 147 -5.62 6.44 3.43
N THR A 148 -6.25 5.78 2.46
CA THR A 148 -7.02 6.41 1.39
C THR A 148 -8.52 6.37 1.63
N GLY A 149 -8.99 5.48 2.51
CA GLY A 149 -10.40 5.36 2.84
C GLY A 149 -10.61 4.80 4.23
N ALA A 150 -11.72 5.17 4.87
CA ALA A 150 -12.15 4.59 6.13
C ALA A 150 -13.68 4.64 6.25
N SER A 151 -14.27 3.62 6.87
CA SER A 151 -15.70 3.59 7.15
C SER A 151 -16.00 2.77 8.40
N LEU A 152 -17.14 3.08 9.04
CA LEU A 152 -17.67 2.32 10.15
C LEU A 152 -19.14 2.04 9.89
N GLN A 153 -19.51 0.77 9.84
CA GLN A 153 -20.88 0.31 9.69
C GLN A 153 -21.27 -0.53 10.92
N GLY A 154 -22.08 0.05 11.80
CA GLY A 154 -22.35 -0.58 13.09
C GLY A 154 -21.09 -0.73 13.94
N LYS A 155 -20.58 -1.94 14.05
CA LYS A 155 -19.30 -2.25 14.72
C LYS A 155 -18.19 -2.62 13.74
N ASP A 156 -18.51 -2.79 12.46
CA ASP A 156 -17.53 -3.24 11.47
C ASP A 156 -16.79 -2.04 10.88
N ALA A 157 -15.56 -1.90 11.31
CA ALA A 157 -14.63 -0.88 10.82
C ALA A 157 -13.88 -1.42 9.61
N ARG A 158 -13.73 -0.56 8.60
CA ARG A 158 -12.92 -0.81 7.40
C ARG A 158 -11.96 0.33 7.20
N ILE A 159 -10.70 0.04 6.89
CA ILE A 159 -9.69 1.03 6.56
C ILE A 159 -8.97 0.55 5.30
N THR A 160 -8.98 1.39 4.28
CA THR A 160 -8.28 1.15 3.01
C THR A 160 -6.94 1.87 3.04
N MET A 161 -5.90 1.12 2.75
CA MET A 161 -4.50 1.57 2.68
C MET A 161 -4.01 1.50 1.25
N ARG A 162 -3.25 2.49 0.82
CA ARG A 162 -2.40 2.41 -0.35
C ARG A 162 -0.96 2.18 0.10
N PHE A 163 -0.31 1.19 -0.51
CA PHE A 163 1.10 0.91 -0.34
C PHE A 163 1.82 1.18 -1.67
N ASP A 164 2.83 2.03 -1.64
CA ASP A 164 3.79 2.18 -2.72
C ASP A 164 5.06 1.44 -2.26
N ALA A 165 5.45 0.40 -2.98
CA ALA A 165 6.50 -0.51 -2.54
C ALA A 165 7.37 -1.00 -3.70
N ASP A 166 8.63 -1.31 -3.40
CA ASP A 166 9.56 -1.93 -4.33
C ASP A 166 9.64 -3.43 -4.10
N VAL A 167 9.35 -4.20 -5.13
CA VAL A 167 9.36 -5.67 -5.09
C VAL A 167 10.30 -6.21 -6.18
N ALA A 168 11.29 -7.01 -5.78
CA ALA A 168 12.04 -7.85 -6.69
C ALA A 168 11.29 -9.17 -6.84
N ALA A 169 10.84 -9.51 -8.05
CA ALA A 169 9.98 -10.65 -8.30
C ALA A 169 10.58 -11.56 -9.37
N VAL A 170 10.71 -12.86 -9.04
CA VAL A 170 11.15 -13.90 -9.98
C VAL A 170 10.26 -15.11 -9.85
N THR A 171 9.76 -15.60 -10.96
CA THR A 171 9.10 -16.89 -11.05
C THR A 171 10.08 -17.91 -11.62
N ARG A 172 10.22 -19.06 -10.95
CA ARG A 172 11.04 -20.18 -11.38
C ARG A 172 10.17 -21.37 -11.76
N ASP A 173 10.69 -22.20 -12.67
CA ASP A 173 10.13 -23.52 -12.96
C ASP A 173 10.54 -24.56 -11.88
N ALA A 174 10.08 -25.80 -12.05
CA ALA A 174 10.40 -26.90 -11.15
C ALA A 174 11.89 -27.27 -11.13
N GLU A 175 12.62 -26.94 -12.20
CA GLU A 175 14.06 -27.15 -12.34
C GLU A 175 14.90 -25.99 -11.75
N GLY A 176 14.22 -24.91 -11.28
CA GLY A 176 14.85 -23.74 -10.67
C GLY A 176 15.28 -22.64 -11.66
N ASN A 177 14.98 -22.78 -12.96
CA ASN A 177 15.27 -21.77 -13.95
C ASN A 177 14.30 -20.58 -13.81
N ALA A 178 14.80 -19.36 -13.95
CA ALA A 178 13.94 -18.18 -13.99
C ALA A 178 13.15 -18.15 -15.30
N ILE A 179 11.81 -18.19 -15.22
CA ILE A 179 10.90 -18.13 -16.36
C ILE A 179 10.25 -16.76 -16.53
N ALA A 180 10.24 -15.93 -15.47
CA ALA A 180 9.76 -14.56 -15.51
C ALA A 180 10.41 -13.71 -14.41
N GLY A 181 10.54 -12.40 -14.64
CA GLY A 181 11.03 -11.43 -13.68
C GLY A 181 12.55 -11.36 -13.56
N SER A 182 13.04 -10.62 -12.55
CA SER A 182 14.45 -10.40 -12.23
C SER A 182 14.65 -10.28 -10.72
N THR A 183 15.76 -10.85 -10.21
CA THR A 183 16.14 -10.68 -8.79
C THR A 183 16.91 -9.39 -8.53
N SER A 184 17.47 -8.78 -9.58
CA SER A 184 18.28 -7.56 -9.50
C SER A 184 17.46 -6.29 -9.68
N ASP A 185 16.33 -6.37 -10.37
CA ASP A 185 15.53 -5.22 -10.73
C ASP A 185 14.25 -5.22 -9.88
N ALA A 186 14.19 -4.30 -8.94
CA ALA A 186 12.97 -4.04 -8.20
C ALA A 186 11.98 -3.26 -9.07
N VAL A 187 10.72 -3.61 -9.00
CA VAL A 187 9.61 -2.93 -9.67
C VAL A 187 8.77 -2.25 -8.61
N GLU A 188 8.46 -0.98 -8.84
CA GLU A 188 7.51 -0.24 -8.01
C GLU A 188 6.10 -0.81 -8.21
N THR A 189 5.44 -1.14 -7.10
CA THR A 189 4.04 -1.61 -7.05
C THR A 189 3.19 -0.62 -6.27
N HIS A 190 1.92 -0.54 -6.66
CA HIS A 190 0.92 0.30 -6.04
C HIS A 190 -0.27 -0.56 -5.65
N ASP A 191 -0.29 -1.00 -4.40
CA ASP A 191 -1.31 -1.90 -3.89
C ASP A 191 -2.34 -1.14 -3.03
N VAL A 192 -3.62 -1.45 -3.24
CA VAL A 192 -4.72 -0.91 -2.43
C VAL A 192 -5.36 -2.03 -1.63
N TRP A 193 -5.15 -2.03 -0.31
CA TRP A 193 -5.59 -3.08 0.59
C TRP A 193 -6.59 -2.58 1.60
N THR A 194 -7.70 -3.30 1.76
CA THR A 194 -8.72 -2.98 2.76
C THR A 194 -8.65 -3.94 3.93
N PHE A 195 -8.38 -3.37 5.11
CA PHE A 195 -8.41 -4.09 6.38
C PHE A 195 -9.76 -3.92 7.07
N THR A 196 -10.22 -4.96 7.76
CA THR A 196 -11.47 -4.95 8.51
C THR A 196 -11.28 -5.47 9.93
N ARG A 197 -12.09 -4.94 10.85
CA ARG A 197 -12.19 -5.42 12.24
C ARG A 197 -13.55 -5.08 12.83
N THR A 198 -14.12 -6.01 13.58
CA THR A 198 -15.30 -5.72 14.40
C THR A 198 -14.84 -5.08 15.70
N LEU A 199 -15.18 -3.80 15.91
CA LEU A 199 -14.80 -3.04 17.10
C LEU A 199 -15.43 -3.63 18.36
N ARG A 200 -14.71 -3.55 19.49
CA ARG A 200 -15.13 -4.10 20.80
C ARG A 200 -15.40 -5.61 20.75
N SER A 201 -14.80 -6.32 19.81
CA SER A 201 -14.78 -7.79 19.81
C SER A 201 -13.65 -8.32 20.68
N ALA A 202 -13.68 -9.63 20.96
CA ALA A 202 -12.61 -10.31 21.68
C ALA A 202 -11.32 -10.40 20.84
N ASP A 203 -11.44 -10.40 19.51
CA ASP A 203 -10.30 -10.38 18.58
C ASP A 203 -9.89 -8.92 18.29
N PRO A 204 -8.71 -8.48 18.75
CA PRO A 204 -8.22 -7.13 18.50
C PRO A 204 -7.59 -6.95 17.11
N ASN A 205 -7.43 -8.03 16.34
CA ASN A 205 -6.65 -8.03 15.11
C ASN A 205 -7.45 -7.49 13.93
N TRP A 206 -6.78 -6.68 13.12
CA TRP A 206 -7.26 -6.31 11.80
C TRP A 206 -6.89 -7.40 10.81
N LYS A 207 -7.82 -7.75 9.93
CA LYS A 207 -7.62 -8.76 8.89
C LYS A 207 -7.75 -8.12 7.51
N LEU A 208 -6.90 -8.52 6.59
CA LEU A 208 -7.03 -8.15 5.18
C LEU A 208 -8.33 -8.73 4.62
N ALA A 209 -9.20 -7.87 4.11
CA ALA A 209 -10.51 -8.26 3.59
C ALA A 209 -10.66 -8.06 2.08
N ASP A 210 -9.75 -7.27 1.47
CA ASP A 210 -9.78 -7.00 0.04
C ASP A 210 -8.42 -6.49 -0.45
N THR A 211 -8.08 -6.82 -1.70
CA THR A 211 -6.86 -6.37 -2.38
C THR A 211 -7.19 -5.91 -3.79
N ASP A 212 -6.64 -4.75 -4.18
CA ASP A 212 -6.73 -4.19 -5.52
C ASP A 212 -5.38 -3.56 -5.92
N GLU A 213 -5.20 -3.26 -7.20
CA GLU A 213 -4.08 -2.48 -7.74
C GLU A 213 -4.56 -1.05 -8.02
N ALA A 214 -3.71 -0.03 -7.75
CA ALA A 214 -4.02 1.38 -7.96
C ALA A 214 -3.65 1.88 -9.36
#